data_1acc1f069cd0c031dafbf244a5b646d6
#
_entry.id   1acc1f069cd0c031dafbf244a5b646d6
#
_cell.length_a   1.000
_cell.length_b   1.000
_cell.length_c   1.000
_cell.angle_alpha   90.00
_cell.angle_beta   90.00
_cell.angle_gamma   90.00
#
_symmetry.space_group_name_H-M   'P 1'
#
loop_
_entity.id
_entity.type
_entity.pdbx_description
1 polymer ?
#
loop_
_entity_poly.entity_id
_entity_poly.type
_entity_poly.pdbx_seq_one_letter_code
_entity_poly.pdbx_strand_id
1 'polypeptide(L)'
;MILNKGSKVEVLTKEEVPTGAWRCAEIISGNGHTYIVKYGWFPMTGEAAEMERVPRKAIRPFPPPINGNDNWVSGDVVEVFDELCWKPAVIVRVLGGNNFYVRILGSTAQLKAHQSRLRVRQSWEDGNWFLVGKGSSNSTGSKKRKRSSIGFSDGGAQKAEGV
;
A
#
# COMPACT_ATOMS: atom_id res chain seq x y z
N MET A 1 0.13 -4.69 18.18
CA MET A 1 -0.98 -3.93 17.61
C MET A 1 -2.30 -4.56 17.96
N ILE A 2 -3.23 -3.75 18.36
CA ILE A 2 -4.56 -4.22 18.73
C ILE A 2 -5.52 -3.81 17.63
N LEU A 3 -6.30 -4.80 17.15
CA LEU A 3 -7.26 -4.54 16.11
C LEU A 3 -8.63 -4.46 16.72
N ASN A 4 -9.12 -3.25 16.85
CA ASN A 4 -10.40 -3.00 17.47
C ASN A 4 -11.52 -2.97 16.47
N LYS A 5 -12.72 -3.31 16.93
CA LYS A 5 -13.90 -3.17 16.11
C LYS A 5 -13.97 -1.73 15.58
N GLY A 6 -14.26 -1.59 14.32
CA GLY A 6 -14.33 -0.28 13.68
C GLY A 6 -13.02 0.23 13.12
N SER A 7 -11.91 -0.44 13.41
CA SER A 7 -10.63 0.02 12.87
C SER A 7 -10.58 -0.13 11.36
N LYS A 8 -10.03 0.87 10.70
CA LYS A 8 -9.80 0.80 9.27
C LYS A 8 -8.46 0.15 9.04
N VAL A 9 -8.44 -0.86 8.20
CA VAL A 9 -7.24 -1.66 7.97
C VAL A 9 -7.12 -2.01 6.50
N GLU A 10 -6.03 -2.68 6.17
CA GLU A 10 -5.83 -3.24 4.84
C GLU A 10 -5.62 -4.73 4.98
N VAL A 11 -6.20 -5.48 4.04
CA VAL A 11 -6.12 -6.93 4.04
C VAL A 11 -5.43 -7.40 2.78
N LEU A 12 -4.45 -8.25 2.95
CA LEU A 12 -3.69 -8.77 1.81
C LEU A 12 -4.53 -9.75 1.00
N THR A 13 -4.53 -9.58 -0.31
CA THR A 13 -5.18 -10.50 -1.21
C THR A 13 -4.21 -10.83 -2.35
N LYS A 14 -4.29 -12.05 -2.85
CA LYS A 14 -3.47 -12.45 -3.98
C LYS A 14 -4.33 -12.98 -5.12
N GLU A 15 -5.60 -12.69 -5.08
CA GLU A 15 -6.49 -13.24 -6.08
C GLU A 15 -6.27 -12.68 -7.46
N GLU A 16 -6.22 -11.38 -7.58
CA GLU A 16 -6.05 -10.76 -8.88
C GLU A 16 -4.63 -10.35 -9.15
N VAL A 17 -3.85 -10.16 -8.12
CA VAL A 17 -2.47 -9.72 -8.26
C VAL A 17 -1.62 -10.73 -7.51
N PRO A 18 -0.98 -11.65 -8.22
CA PRO A 18 -0.21 -12.71 -7.55
C PRO A 18 0.85 -12.19 -6.59
N THR A 19 1.38 -11.00 -6.85
CA THR A 19 2.37 -10.42 -5.95
C THR A 19 1.74 -9.82 -4.70
N GLY A 20 0.40 -9.82 -4.63
CA GLY A 20 -0.31 -9.32 -3.47
C GLY A 20 -0.79 -7.90 -3.66
N ALA A 21 -1.97 -7.61 -3.16
CA ALA A 21 -2.55 -6.28 -3.17
C ALA A 21 -3.25 -6.08 -1.84
N TRP A 22 -3.54 -4.84 -1.49
CA TRP A 22 -4.13 -4.54 -0.19
C TRP A 22 -5.53 -3.97 -0.39
N ARG A 23 -6.52 -4.68 0.15
CA ARG A 23 -7.91 -4.24 0.06
C ARG A 23 -8.27 -3.48 1.32
N CYS A 24 -8.98 -2.39 1.14
CA CYS A 24 -9.44 -1.59 2.27
C CYS A 24 -10.57 -2.31 2.99
N ALA A 25 -10.53 -2.31 4.30
CA ALA A 25 -11.50 -3.04 5.09
C ALA A 25 -11.68 -2.42 6.46
N GLU A 26 -12.72 -2.87 7.14
CA GLU A 26 -13.00 -2.44 8.49
C GLU A 26 -13.15 -3.67 9.36
N ILE A 27 -12.59 -3.65 10.58
CA ILE A 27 -12.70 -4.75 11.52
C ILE A 27 -14.11 -4.78 12.09
N ILE A 28 -14.78 -5.91 11.96
CA ILE A 28 -16.10 -6.09 12.53
C ILE A 28 -16.03 -6.81 13.85
N SER A 29 -15.20 -7.84 13.95
CA SER A 29 -15.02 -8.58 15.19
C SER A 29 -13.78 -9.43 15.07
N GLY A 30 -13.31 -9.98 16.18
CA GLY A 30 -12.15 -10.85 16.13
C GLY A 30 -11.81 -11.41 17.49
N ASN A 31 -10.93 -12.41 17.48
CA ASN A 31 -10.52 -13.07 18.72
C ASN A 31 -9.01 -12.98 18.96
N GLY A 32 -8.33 -12.10 18.23
CA GLY A 32 -6.90 -11.96 18.38
C GLY A 32 -6.10 -12.81 17.39
N HIS A 33 -6.70 -13.82 16.82
CA HIS A 33 -6.04 -14.70 15.85
C HIS A 33 -6.68 -14.59 14.48
N THR A 34 -7.99 -14.51 14.44
CA THR A 34 -8.72 -14.31 13.19
C THR A 34 -9.72 -13.18 13.40
N TYR A 35 -10.08 -12.55 12.30
CA TYR A 35 -10.97 -11.40 12.36
C TYR A 35 -11.97 -11.46 11.23
N ILE A 36 -13.16 -10.95 11.51
CA ILE A 36 -14.16 -10.74 10.47
C ILE A 36 -13.98 -9.32 10.00
N VAL A 37 -13.79 -9.13 8.70
CA VAL A 37 -13.61 -7.81 8.12
C VAL A 37 -14.71 -7.56 7.10
N LYS A 38 -15.04 -6.30 6.92
CA LYS A 38 -15.98 -5.87 5.90
C LYS A 38 -15.19 -5.06 4.90
N TYR A 39 -15.24 -5.42 3.63
CA TYR A 39 -14.45 -4.75 2.61
C TYR A 39 -15.14 -3.46 2.17
N GLY A 40 -14.33 -2.45 1.92
CA GLY A 40 -14.84 -1.15 1.54
C GLY A 40 -15.24 -0.35 2.76
N TRP A 41 -15.01 0.95 2.68
CA TRP A 41 -15.39 1.83 3.77
C TRP A 41 -16.57 2.68 3.40
N PHE A 42 -16.90 2.73 2.11
CA PHE A 42 -17.93 3.58 1.68
C PHE A 42 -19.18 2.77 1.51
N PRO A 43 -20.30 3.35 1.73
CA PRO A 43 -21.54 2.70 1.39
C PRO A 43 -21.50 2.50 -0.11
N MET A 44 -21.35 1.27 -0.51
CA MET A 44 -21.49 0.95 -1.91
C MET A 44 -22.94 0.94 -2.18
N THR A 45 -23.32 1.62 -3.19
CA THR A 45 -24.71 1.78 -3.47
C THR A 45 -25.39 0.47 -3.64
N GLY A 46 -26.25 0.18 -2.71
CA GLY A 46 -27.21 -0.89 -2.91
C GLY A 46 -26.74 -2.31 -2.76
N GLU A 47 -25.48 -2.52 -2.52
CA GLU A 47 -25.00 -3.88 -2.41
C GLU A 47 -24.57 -4.20 -1.00
N ALA A 48 -24.80 -5.43 -0.61
CA ALA A 48 -24.34 -5.87 0.69
C ALA A 48 -22.82 -5.87 0.69
N ALA A 49 -22.23 -5.33 1.74
CA ALA A 49 -20.80 -5.33 1.85
C ALA A 49 -20.27 -6.75 1.99
N GLU A 50 -19.21 -7.05 1.31
CA GLU A 50 -18.61 -8.36 1.40
C GLU A 50 -17.85 -8.49 2.71
N MET A 51 -18.08 -9.58 3.41
CA MET A 51 -17.39 -9.86 4.66
C MET A 51 -16.59 -11.13 4.52
N GLU A 52 -15.50 -11.21 5.25
CA GLU A 52 -14.63 -12.37 5.18
C GLU A 52 -13.93 -12.57 6.50
N ARG A 53 -13.63 -13.82 6.83
CA ARG A 53 -12.81 -14.14 7.99
C ARG A 53 -11.38 -14.28 7.52
N VAL A 54 -10.49 -13.52 8.11
CA VAL A 54 -9.09 -13.52 7.68
C VAL A 54 -8.17 -13.67 8.90
N PRO A 55 -6.99 -14.26 8.71
CA PRO A 55 -6.05 -14.38 9.81
C PRO A 55 -5.39 -13.04 10.09
N ARG A 56 -4.96 -12.86 11.32
CA ARG A 56 -4.33 -11.60 11.71
C ARG A 56 -3.14 -11.25 10.83
N LYS A 57 -2.38 -12.24 10.41
CA LYS A 57 -1.17 -11.97 9.62
C LYS A 57 -1.48 -11.36 8.26
N ALA A 58 -2.73 -11.46 7.80
CA ALA A 58 -3.11 -10.86 6.53
C ALA A 58 -3.59 -9.42 6.69
N ILE A 59 -3.56 -8.87 7.89
CA ILE A 59 -4.11 -7.56 8.18
C ILE A 59 -2.98 -6.62 8.58
N ARG A 60 -3.03 -5.40 8.09
CA ARG A 60 -2.11 -4.36 8.54
C ARG A 60 -2.90 -3.07 8.75
N PRO A 61 -2.39 -2.16 9.58
CA PRO A 61 -3.05 -0.87 9.73
C PRO A 61 -2.87 -0.07 8.46
N PHE A 62 -3.57 1.06 8.36
CA PHE A 62 -3.39 1.95 7.24
C PHE A 62 -1.97 2.47 7.26
N PRO A 63 -1.29 2.49 6.13
CA PRO A 63 0.05 3.08 6.12
C PRO A 63 -0.03 4.58 6.32
N PRO A 64 0.96 5.15 6.99
CA PRO A 64 0.96 6.60 7.19
C PRO A 64 1.21 7.31 5.87
N PRO A 65 0.62 8.47 5.67
CA PRO A 65 0.86 9.21 4.44
C PRO A 65 2.31 9.72 4.42
N ILE A 66 2.89 9.68 3.24
CA ILE A 66 4.25 10.19 3.04
C ILE A 66 4.12 11.43 2.18
N ASN A 67 4.54 12.57 2.72
CA ASN A 67 4.45 13.82 2.00
C ASN A 67 5.65 14.05 1.10
N GLY A 68 5.47 14.86 0.09
CA GLY A 68 6.58 15.30 -0.73
C GLY A 68 7.04 14.30 -1.76
N ASN A 69 6.23 13.31 -2.03
CA ASN A 69 6.64 12.33 -2.99
C ASN A 69 5.82 12.37 -4.24
N ASP A 70 5.68 13.55 -4.78
CA ASP A 70 4.86 13.69 -5.96
C ASP A 70 5.65 13.63 -7.24
N ASN A 71 6.97 13.55 -7.15
CA ASN A 71 7.79 13.60 -8.35
C ASN A 71 8.14 12.21 -8.81
N TRP A 72 7.14 11.47 -9.23
CA TRP A 72 7.35 10.13 -9.71
C TRP A 72 8.03 10.16 -11.06
N VAL A 73 8.96 9.24 -11.27
CA VAL A 73 9.63 9.11 -12.56
C VAL A 73 9.56 7.67 -13.01
N SER A 74 9.82 7.45 -14.28
CA SER A 74 9.79 6.09 -14.84
C SER A 74 10.72 5.20 -14.04
N GLY A 75 10.25 4.02 -13.69
CA GLY A 75 11.01 3.06 -12.90
C GLY A 75 10.69 3.09 -11.42
N ASP A 76 10.04 4.14 -10.93
CA ASP A 76 9.67 4.17 -9.52
C ASP A 76 8.63 3.11 -9.22
N VAL A 77 8.74 2.50 -8.04
CA VAL A 77 7.78 1.52 -7.57
C VAL A 77 6.77 2.23 -6.67
N VAL A 78 5.52 2.02 -6.94
CA VAL A 78 4.43 2.69 -6.24
C VAL A 78 3.33 1.69 -5.94
N GLU A 79 2.29 2.14 -5.28
CA GLU A 79 1.04 1.41 -5.22
C GLU A 79 -0.02 2.27 -5.90
N VAL A 80 -0.82 1.64 -6.72
CA VAL A 80 -1.90 2.33 -7.43
C VAL A 80 -3.23 1.78 -6.93
N PHE A 81 -4.16 2.69 -6.67
CA PHE A 81 -5.49 2.31 -6.22
C PHE A 81 -6.35 1.99 -7.44
N ASP A 82 -6.73 0.73 -7.57
CA ASP A 82 -7.49 0.25 -8.70
C ASP A 82 -8.41 -0.87 -8.23
N GLU A 83 -9.68 -0.76 -8.58
CA GLU A 83 -10.67 -1.77 -8.20
C GLU A 83 -10.67 -2.01 -6.69
N LEU A 84 -10.65 -0.93 -5.94
CA LEU A 84 -10.75 -0.95 -4.47
C LEU A 84 -9.55 -1.63 -3.80
N CYS A 85 -8.46 -1.81 -4.52
CA CYS A 85 -7.24 -2.39 -3.98
C CYS A 85 -6.05 -1.49 -4.27
N TRP A 86 -5.09 -1.50 -3.35
CA TRP A 86 -3.79 -0.89 -3.62
C TRP A 86 -2.89 -1.97 -4.19
N LYS A 87 -2.53 -1.81 -5.46
CA LYS A 87 -1.76 -2.82 -6.20
C LYS A 87 -0.35 -2.32 -6.43
N PRO A 88 0.66 -3.17 -6.24
CA PRO A 88 2.03 -2.74 -6.51
C PRO A 88 2.22 -2.53 -8.00
N ALA A 89 2.92 -1.48 -8.36
CA ALA A 89 3.07 -1.11 -9.76
C ALA A 89 4.39 -0.36 -9.95
N VAL A 90 4.78 -0.23 -11.21
CA VAL A 90 5.95 0.54 -11.56
C VAL A 90 5.50 1.64 -12.52
N ILE A 91 6.06 2.83 -12.35
CA ILE A 91 5.78 3.94 -13.26
C ILE A 91 6.44 3.61 -14.58
N VAL A 92 5.65 3.56 -15.64
CA VAL A 92 6.18 3.31 -16.97
C VAL A 92 6.49 4.63 -17.66
N ARG A 93 5.60 5.59 -17.53
CA ARG A 93 5.78 6.86 -18.22
C ARG A 93 5.02 7.97 -17.51
N VAL A 94 5.63 9.12 -17.46
CA VAL A 94 5.02 10.31 -16.87
C VAL A 94 4.24 11.00 -17.97
N LEU A 95 2.98 11.31 -17.71
CA LEU A 95 2.12 12.00 -18.64
C LEU A 95 1.88 13.42 -18.11
N GLY A 96 1.25 14.25 -18.91
CA GLY A 96 0.91 15.57 -18.46
C GLY A 96 -0.26 15.54 -17.48
N GLY A 97 -0.47 16.64 -16.76
CA GLY A 97 -1.62 16.79 -15.89
C GLY A 97 -1.57 15.90 -14.66
N ASN A 98 -0.37 15.60 -14.19
CA ASN A 98 -0.21 14.75 -13.01
C ASN A 98 -0.78 13.35 -13.23
N ASN A 99 -0.68 12.86 -14.45
CA ASN A 99 -1.11 11.51 -14.80
C ASN A 99 0.09 10.66 -15.14
N PHE A 100 -0.06 9.36 -14.97
CA PHE A 100 1.03 8.43 -15.19
C PHE A 100 0.50 7.15 -15.80
N TYR A 101 1.31 6.50 -16.64
CA TYR A 101 1.04 5.14 -17.01
C TYR A 101 1.82 4.26 -16.04
N VAL A 102 1.13 3.27 -15.47
CA VAL A 102 1.76 2.35 -14.54
C VAL A 102 1.49 0.93 -15.00
N ARG A 103 2.38 0.02 -14.65
CA ARG A 103 2.22 -1.40 -14.95
C ARG A 103 2.16 -2.14 -13.63
N ILE A 104 1.14 -2.98 -13.47
CA ILE A 104 0.98 -3.76 -12.25
C ILE A 104 2.11 -4.79 -12.20
N LEU A 105 2.78 -4.87 -11.07
CA LEU A 105 3.88 -5.82 -10.90
C LEU A 105 3.35 -7.25 -10.94
N GLY A 106 4.08 -8.10 -11.64
CA GLY A 106 3.65 -9.47 -11.82
C GLY A 106 2.65 -9.65 -12.93
N SER A 107 2.44 -8.60 -13.72
CA SER A 107 1.43 -8.63 -14.77
C SER A 107 1.93 -7.77 -15.91
N THR A 108 1.30 -7.89 -17.07
CA THR A 108 1.57 -6.98 -18.18
C THR A 108 0.50 -5.88 -18.24
N ALA A 109 -0.46 -5.90 -17.33
CA ALA A 109 -1.53 -4.92 -17.34
C ALA A 109 -1.00 -3.53 -17.06
N GLN A 110 -1.40 -2.57 -17.86
CA GLN A 110 -1.03 -1.17 -17.68
C GLN A 110 -2.28 -0.33 -17.57
N LEU A 111 -2.20 0.73 -16.80
CA LEU A 111 -3.32 1.64 -16.71
C LEU A 111 -2.82 3.05 -16.47
N LYS A 112 -3.68 3.99 -16.80
CA LYS A 112 -3.41 5.40 -16.58
C LYS A 112 -3.97 5.76 -15.24
N ALA A 113 -3.19 6.42 -14.42
CA ALA A 113 -3.62 6.80 -13.09
C ALA A 113 -3.19 8.23 -12.79
N HIS A 114 -4.10 8.97 -12.17
CA HIS A 114 -3.77 10.30 -11.68
C HIS A 114 -2.97 10.15 -10.38
N GLN A 115 -2.13 11.15 -10.10
CA GLN A 115 -1.30 11.16 -8.92
C GLN A 115 -2.07 10.88 -7.65
N SER A 116 -3.31 11.30 -7.56
CA SER A 116 -4.12 11.08 -6.36
C SER A 116 -4.42 9.61 -6.10
N ARG A 117 -4.19 8.75 -7.08
CA ARG A 117 -4.39 7.30 -6.92
C ARG A 117 -3.08 6.56 -6.76
N LEU A 118 -1.99 7.27 -6.51
CA LEU A 118 -0.69 6.66 -6.31
C LEU A 118 -0.19 6.98 -4.92
N ARG A 119 0.53 6.04 -4.34
CA ARG A 119 1.16 6.29 -3.04
C ARG A 119 2.48 5.55 -2.98
N VAL A 120 3.33 5.97 -2.07
CA VAL A 120 4.59 5.30 -1.81
C VAL A 120 4.31 3.91 -1.29
N ARG A 121 5.04 2.93 -1.77
CA ARG A 121 4.88 1.58 -1.27
C ARG A 121 5.59 1.44 0.07
N GLN A 122 4.90 0.85 1.02
CA GLN A 122 5.44 0.65 2.35
C GLN A 122 5.16 -0.78 2.79
N SER A 123 6.01 -1.33 3.64
CA SER A 123 5.78 -2.64 4.22
C SER A 123 5.57 -2.49 5.72
N TRP A 124 4.78 -3.39 6.28
CA TRP A 124 4.48 -3.44 7.71
C TRP A 124 5.14 -4.69 8.27
N GLU A 125 6.14 -4.50 9.15
CA GLU A 125 6.88 -5.61 9.70
C GLU A 125 7.15 -5.37 11.16
N ASP A 126 6.75 -6.32 11.98
CA ASP A 126 7.02 -6.24 13.42
C ASP A 126 6.54 -4.94 14.05
N GLY A 127 5.39 -4.47 13.63
CA GLY A 127 4.82 -3.27 14.22
C GLY A 127 5.37 -1.97 13.69
N ASN A 128 6.17 -2.02 12.62
CA ASN A 128 6.78 -0.82 12.06
C ASN A 128 6.57 -0.73 10.56
N TRP A 129 6.54 0.50 10.06
CA TRP A 129 6.41 0.76 8.64
C TRP A 129 7.78 1.04 8.03
N PHE A 130 8.03 0.47 6.87
CA PHE A 130 9.28 0.69 6.13
C PHE A 130 8.96 1.08 4.70
N LEU A 131 9.73 2.02 4.16
CA LEU A 131 9.59 2.39 2.76
C LEU A 131 10.17 1.28 1.89
N VAL A 132 9.50 1.02 0.78
CA VAL A 132 9.96 0.02 -0.18
C VAL A 132 10.32 0.75 -1.46
N GLY A 133 11.58 0.87 -1.67
CA GLY A 133 12.19 1.34 -2.87
C GLY A 133 11.53 2.29 -3.77
N LYS A 134 11.64 3.53 -3.56
CA LYS A 134 11.23 4.43 -4.50
C LYS A 134 12.32 4.63 -5.49
N GLY A 135 12.18 4.19 -6.55
CA GLY A 135 13.10 4.43 -7.58
C GLY A 135 14.43 4.25 -7.41
N SER A 136 14.91 3.86 -6.84
CA SER A 136 16.13 3.80 -6.71
C SER A 136 16.89 3.18 -7.35
N SER A 137 17.03 3.48 -8.06
CA SER A 137 17.83 2.92 -8.83
C SER A 137 18.93 2.41 -8.27
N ASN A 138 19.45 2.81 -7.70
CA ASN A 138 20.62 2.35 -7.36
C ASN A 138 20.57 1.52 -6.36
N SER A 139 19.91 1.35 -5.97
CA SER A 139 19.89 0.66 -5.06
C SER A 139 20.35 -0.49 -4.93
N THR A 140 20.99 -0.71 -5.10
CA THR A 140 21.58 -1.75 -5.00
C THR A 140 21.13 -2.42 -3.91
N GLY A 141 21.00 -2.92 -3.61
CA GLY A 141 20.78 -3.63 -2.64
C GLY A 141 19.73 -3.35 -1.97
N SER A 142 19.31 -2.83 -2.07
CA SER A 142 18.37 -2.56 -1.58
C SER A 142 17.79 -3.12 -0.56
N LYS A 143 18.10 -3.25 0.22
CA LYS A 143 17.59 -3.82 1.19
C LYS A 143 16.74 -2.99 1.88
N LYS A 144 15.89 -3.31 2.54
CA LYS A 144 15.17 -2.51 3.20
C LYS A 144 15.82 -1.89 4.22
N ARG A 145 15.72 -0.81 4.47
CA ARG A 145 16.41 -0.20 5.38
C ARG A 145 15.53 0.13 6.41
N LYS A 146 15.84 0.01 7.42
CA LYS A 146 15.12 0.33 8.41
C LYS A 146 15.23 1.54 8.81
N ARG A 147 14.82 2.45 8.92
CA ARG A 147 14.94 3.60 9.25
C ARG A 147 14.26 3.98 10.05
N SER A 148 14.16 4.16 10.51
CA SER A 148 13.55 4.40 11.10
C SER A 148 12.58 4.78 11.26
N SER A 149 12.11 4.92 11.49
CA SER A 149 11.12 5.09 11.55
C SER A 149 10.51 5.86 11.42
N ILE A 150 10.17 6.21 11.11
CA ILE A 150 9.61 6.93 10.90
C ILE A 150 8.93 7.39 11.36
N GLY A 151 8.88 7.80 11.66
CA GLY A 151 8.26 8.05 11.92
C GLY A 151 8.13 8.51 12.05
N PHE A 152 8.26 8.72 12.07
CA PHE A 152 8.28 9.00 11.99
C PHE A 152 8.59 9.68 11.98
N SER A 153 8.79 10.14 11.98
CA SER A 153 9.08 10.73 11.86
C SER A 153 9.68 11.24 11.44
N ASP A 154 10.33 11.47 11.33
CA ASP A 154 10.96 11.88 10.90
C ASP A 154 11.30 11.85 10.12
N GLY A 155 11.56 11.92 9.81
CA GLY A 155 12.00 11.72 8.99
C GLY A 155 12.50 11.51 8.45
N GLY A 156 12.84 11.65 8.49
CA GLY A 156 13.47 11.18 7.89
C GLY A 156 13.98 10.88 7.45
N ALA A 157 14.20 10.99 7.53
CA ALA A 157 14.77 10.53 7.09
C ALA A 157 15.23 10.18 6.65
N GLN A 158 15.41 10.23 6.61
CA GLN A 158 15.79 9.77 6.28
C GLN A 158 16.37 9.43 5.81
N LYS A 159 16.76 9.56 5.76
CA LYS A 159 17.28 9.24 5.38
C LYS A 159 17.74 8.86 4.78
N ALA A 160 17.90 8.98 4.60
CA ALA A 160 18.29 8.53 4.11
C ALA A 160 19.02 8.27 3.79
N GLU A 161 19.61 8.16 4.00
CA GLU A 161 20.15 7.83 3.90
C GLU A 161 20.50 7.19 3.67
N GLY A 162 20.59 7.08 3.61
CA GLY A 162 20.82 6.36 3.34
C GLY A 162 21.26 5.84 3.18
N VAL A 163 21.55 5.69 3.31
CA VAL A 163 21.74 5.13 3.22
C VAL A 163 21.82 5.11 3.34
#